data_1596b23b03b7dca301099155b58a01fe
#
_entry.id   1596b23b03b7dca301099155b58a01fe
#
_cell.length_a   1.000
_cell.length_b   1.000
_cell.length_c   1.000
_cell.angle_alpha   90.00
_cell.angle_beta   90.00
_cell.angle_gamma   90.00
#
_symmetry.space_group_name_H-M   'P 1'
#
loop_
_entity.id
_entity.type
_entity.pdbx_description
1 polymer ?
#
loop_
_entity_poly.entity_id
_entity_poly.type
_entity_poly.pdbx_seq_one_letter_code
_entity_poly.pdbx_strand_id
1 'polypeptide(L)'
;NYLYKHLIQPNINNKKTFLLLDDGTKISYEDFISLSSKISHKLANLGLKSGDRILVKSPKCKETLSLYLSSILTGAVFFPLNSSYTLNETIYFIEDSKPTILICESSEVKSIKPICDKIGCKILSLNANGEGEVTNGLEDLDSFFKHNNRAEDDLAALLYTSGTTGKPKGAMLTHQNLVSNALQLINLWNIDKSDTLIHALPIYHTHGLFVAINTSMMSGASIRFIKNFNIDLVIEAFKYSTLMMGVPTFYTRLIKDKRLVKSLTKDMKLFISGSAPLLTETHQDFLN
;
A
#
# COMPACT_ATOMS: atom_id res chain seq x y z
N ASN A 1 4.12 19.94 -0.79
CA ASN A 1 3.24 18.79 -0.59
C ASN A 1 3.49 18.15 0.76
N TYR A 2 2.44 18.09 1.61
CA TYR A 2 2.60 17.71 3.01
C TYR A 2 3.03 16.24 3.19
N LEU A 3 2.37 15.28 2.54
CA LEU A 3 2.80 13.87 2.57
C LEU A 3 4.18 13.67 1.96
N TYR A 4 4.48 14.32 0.84
CA TYR A 4 5.80 14.25 0.22
C TYR A 4 6.92 14.62 1.21
N LYS A 5 6.73 15.71 1.96
CA LYS A 5 7.71 16.19 2.94
C LYS A 5 8.04 15.14 4.01
N HIS A 6 7.07 14.30 4.38
CA HIS A 6 7.22 13.33 5.46
C HIS A 6 7.59 11.92 4.97
N LEU A 7 7.02 11.47 3.84
CA LEU A 7 7.24 10.11 3.34
C LEU A 7 8.38 10.02 2.33
N ILE A 8 8.45 10.94 1.37
CA ILE A 8 9.29 10.80 0.18
C ILE A 8 10.59 11.58 0.35
N GLN A 9 10.51 12.86 0.69
CA GLN A 9 11.67 13.76 0.74
C GLN A 9 12.83 13.24 1.60
N PRO A 10 12.62 12.66 2.80
CA PRO A 10 13.72 12.15 3.62
C PRO A 10 14.43 10.93 3.01
N ASN A 11 13.82 10.29 2.03
CA ASN A 11 14.25 9.03 1.45
C ASN A 11 14.75 9.11 0.00
N ILE A 12 14.83 10.29 -0.62
CA ILE A 12 15.15 10.44 -2.06
C ILE A 12 16.51 9.82 -2.41
N ASN A 13 17.53 9.98 -1.58
CA ASN A 13 18.88 9.45 -1.81
C ASN A 13 19.19 8.28 -0.84
N ASN A 14 18.19 7.65 -0.29
CA ASN A 14 18.36 6.57 0.68
C ASN A 14 18.56 5.24 -0.05
N LYS A 15 19.78 4.73 -0.04
CA LYS A 15 20.18 3.45 -0.68
C LYS A 15 19.88 2.22 0.18
N LYS A 16 19.33 2.42 1.39
CA LYS A 16 18.90 1.31 2.23
C LYS A 16 17.76 0.53 1.54
N THR A 17 17.75 -0.78 1.72
CA THR A 17 16.64 -1.62 1.26
C THR A 17 15.32 -1.18 1.91
N PHE A 18 14.36 -0.78 1.12
CA PHE A 18 12.97 -0.53 1.53
C PHE A 18 12.15 -1.80 1.45
N LEU A 19 12.13 -2.45 0.28
CA LEU A 19 11.37 -3.69 0.07
C LEU A 19 12.31 -4.87 -0.17
N LEU A 20 12.04 -5.98 0.54
CA LEU A 20 12.58 -7.29 0.24
C LEU A 20 11.41 -8.15 -0.23
N LEU A 21 11.40 -8.52 -1.52
CA LEU A 21 10.33 -9.28 -2.17
C LEU A 21 10.44 -10.79 -1.89
N ASP A 22 9.39 -11.55 -2.26
CA ASP A 22 9.32 -13.00 -2.03
C ASP A 22 10.39 -13.80 -2.79
N ASP A 23 10.83 -13.30 -3.94
CA ASP A 23 11.91 -13.87 -4.76
C ASP A 23 13.34 -13.49 -4.29
N GLY A 24 13.44 -12.75 -3.18
CA GLY A 24 14.71 -12.24 -2.66
C GLY A 24 15.19 -10.93 -3.26
N THR A 25 14.46 -10.36 -4.24
CA THR A 25 14.81 -9.06 -4.83
C THR A 25 14.76 -7.96 -3.77
N LYS A 26 15.83 -7.17 -3.70
CA LYS A 26 15.93 -6.00 -2.82
C LYS A 26 15.74 -4.73 -3.62
N ILE A 27 14.88 -3.85 -3.14
CA ILE A 27 14.59 -2.55 -3.73
C ILE A 27 14.92 -1.49 -2.69
N SER A 28 15.82 -0.56 -3.04
CA SER A 28 16.14 0.55 -2.17
C SER A 28 15.01 1.58 -2.12
N TYR A 29 15.04 2.47 -1.14
CA TYR A 29 14.14 3.63 -1.12
C TYR A 29 14.32 4.50 -2.37
N GLU A 30 15.57 4.75 -2.77
CA GLU A 30 15.92 5.52 -3.98
C GLU A 30 15.30 4.89 -5.24
N ASP A 31 15.49 3.57 -5.45
CA ASP A 31 14.93 2.86 -6.61
C ASP A 31 13.40 2.86 -6.60
N PHE A 32 12.79 2.70 -5.43
CA PHE A 32 11.34 2.71 -5.28
C PHE A 32 10.74 4.09 -5.58
N ILE A 33 11.39 5.17 -5.13
CA ILE A 33 10.99 6.55 -5.42
C ILE A 33 11.21 6.87 -6.91
N SER A 34 12.31 6.39 -7.50
CA SER A 34 12.56 6.51 -8.94
C SER A 34 11.46 5.83 -9.77
N LEU A 35 11.08 4.59 -9.45
CA LEU A 35 9.95 3.91 -10.09
C LEU A 35 8.66 4.72 -9.97
N SER A 36 8.37 5.24 -8.77
CA SER A 36 7.18 6.05 -8.52
C SER A 36 7.20 7.37 -9.29
N SER A 37 8.36 7.99 -9.48
CA SER A 37 8.56 9.19 -10.29
C SER A 37 8.27 8.92 -11.77
N LYS A 38 8.79 7.84 -12.32
CA LYS A 38 8.54 7.41 -13.71
C LYS A 38 7.04 7.16 -13.96
N ILE A 39 6.37 6.44 -13.04
CA ILE A 39 4.92 6.25 -13.12
C ILE A 39 4.19 7.60 -13.04
N SER A 40 4.66 8.54 -12.20
CA SER A 40 4.07 9.89 -12.11
C SER A 40 4.12 10.65 -13.42
N HIS A 41 5.26 10.61 -14.14
CA HIS A 41 5.39 11.20 -15.48
C HIS A 41 4.38 10.59 -16.46
N LYS A 42 4.26 9.26 -16.45
CA LYS A 42 3.30 8.57 -17.31
C LYS A 42 1.86 8.98 -17.04
N LEU A 43 1.45 9.01 -15.76
CA LEU A 43 0.10 9.41 -15.38
C LEU A 43 -0.18 10.89 -15.71
N ALA A 44 0.80 11.78 -15.51
CA ALA A 44 0.70 13.20 -15.88
C ALA A 44 0.58 13.37 -17.40
N ASN A 45 1.36 12.64 -18.19
CA ASN A 45 1.26 12.64 -19.67
C ASN A 45 -0.10 12.14 -20.16
N LEU A 46 -0.77 11.29 -19.39
CA LEU A 46 -2.15 10.87 -19.64
C LEU A 46 -3.19 11.89 -19.17
N GLY A 47 -2.78 13.04 -18.65
CA GLY A 47 -3.65 14.14 -18.26
C GLY A 47 -4.13 14.12 -16.83
N LEU A 48 -3.54 13.29 -15.95
CA LEU A 48 -3.82 13.32 -14.52
C LEU A 48 -3.40 14.66 -13.91
N LYS A 49 -4.30 15.27 -13.16
CA LYS A 49 -4.07 16.56 -12.50
C LYS A 49 -4.15 16.43 -10.99
N SER A 50 -3.61 17.42 -10.31
CA SER A 50 -3.74 17.54 -8.86
C SER A 50 -5.22 17.61 -8.43
N GLY A 51 -5.60 16.79 -7.45
CA GLY A 51 -6.98 16.62 -6.99
C GLY A 51 -7.81 15.58 -7.74
N ASP A 52 -7.35 15.10 -8.90
CA ASP A 52 -7.96 14.00 -9.62
C ASP A 52 -7.89 12.70 -8.81
N ARG A 53 -8.78 11.76 -9.09
CA ARG A 53 -8.83 10.46 -8.41
C ARG A 53 -8.24 9.36 -9.28
N ILE A 54 -7.37 8.57 -8.68
CA ILE A 54 -6.83 7.33 -9.28
C ILE A 54 -7.45 6.15 -8.57
N LEU A 55 -8.28 5.39 -9.25
CA LEU A 55 -8.85 4.15 -8.74
C LEU A 55 -7.92 2.99 -9.10
N VAL A 56 -7.46 2.24 -8.10
CA VAL A 56 -6.51 1.14 -8.28
C VAL A 56 -7.10 -0.17 -7.76
N LYS A 57 -7.49 -1.03 -8.68
CA LYS A 57 -7.99 -2.39 -8.46
C LYS A 57 -6.99 -3.40 -9.04
N SER A 58 -5.80 -3.44 -8.48
CA SER A 58 -4.70 -4.28 -8.93
C SER A 58 -4.17 -5.15 -7.78
N PRO A 59 -3.67 -6.35 -8.05
CA PRO A 59 -3.03 -7.20 -7.06
C PRO A 59 -1.84 -6.50 -6.39
N LYS A 60 -1.48 -6.99 -5.19
CA LYS A 60 -0.35 -6.47 -4.44
C LYS A 60 0.97 -6.80 -5.15
N CYS A 61 1.63 -5.78 -5.66
CA CYS A 61 3.00 -5.81 -6.18
C CYS A 61 3.69 -4.47 -5.86
N LYS A 62 4.99 -4.36 -6.13
CA LYS A 62 5.73 -3.11 -5.89
C LYS A 62 5.21 -1.96 -6.75
N GLU A 63 4.75 -2.25 -7.97
CA GLU A 63 4.19 -1.26 -8.89
C GLU A 63 2.84 -0.72 -8.38
N THR A 64 1.98 -1.58 -7.83
CA THR A 64 0.73 -1.15 -7.18
C THR A 64 1.02 -0.24 -5.98
N LEU A 65 2.05 -0.57 -5.19
CA LEU A 65 2.49 0.30 -4.09
C LEU A 65 3.11 1.60 -4.62
N SER A 66 3.86 1.56 -5.73
CA SER A 66 4.43 2.76 -6.37
C SER A 66 3.34 3.72 -6.86
N LEU A 67 2.17 3.25 -7.27
CA LEU A 67 1.02 4.10 -7.63
C LEU A 67 0.53 4.96 -6.45
N TYR A 68 0.64 4.47 -5.21
CA TYR A 68 0.35 5.29 -4.03
C TYR A 68 1.32 6.47 -3.92
N LEU A 69 2.64 6.23 -4.06
CA LEU A 69 3.61 7.33 -4.05
C LEU A 69 3.45 8.24 -5.27
N SER A 70 3.12 7.69 -6.43
CA SER A 70 2.84 8.47 -7.63
C SER A 70 1.63 9.38 -7.44
N SER A 71 0.61 8.96 -6.71
CA SER A 71 -0.53 9.84 -6.37
C SER A 71 -0.09 11.00 -5.45
N ILE A 72 0.81 10.76 -4.51
CA ILE A 72 1.38 11.81 -3.67
C ILE A 72 2.18 12.80 -4.52
N LEU A 73 3.05 12.30 -5.41
CA LEU A 73 3.87 13.14 -6.29
C LEU A 73 3.04 14.00 -7.24
N THR A 74 2.04 13.40 -7.89
CA THR A 74 1.13 14.12 -8.81
C THR A 74 0.06 14.97 -8.09
N GLY A 75 -0.07 14.82 -6.77
CA GLY A 75 -1.11 15.49 -5.98
C GLY A 75 -2.51 14.92 -6.22
N ALA A 76 -2.62 13.73 -6.79
CA ALA A 76 -3.88 13.04 -6.99
C ALA A 76 -4.38 12.35 -5.72
N VAL A 77 -5.65 11.99 -5.68
CA VAL A 77 -6.30 11.27 -4.59
C VAL A 77 -6.23 9.77 -4.89
N PHE A 78 -5.55 9.01 -4.04
CA PHE A 78 -5.38 7.56 -4.18
C PHE A 78 -6.64 6.82 -3.72
N PHE A 79 -7.19 5.97 -4.57
CA PHE A 79 -8.35 5.17 -4.26
C PHE A 79 -8.07 3.67 -4.52
N PRO A 80 -7.56 2.94 -3.51
CA PRO A 80 -7.34 1.50 -3.63
C PRO A 80 -8.63 0.72 -3.47
N LEU A 81 -8.84 -0.27 -4.33
CA LEU A 81 -9.93 -1.24 -4.24
C LEU A 81 -9.41 -2.66 -4.03
N ASN A 82 -10.22 -3.46 -3.35
CA ASN A 82 -10.00 -4.89 -3.29
C ASN A 82 -10.06 -5.50 -4.70
N SER A 83 -8.98 -6.16 -5.12
CA SER A 83 -8.91 -6.84 -6.42
C SER A 83 -9.96 -7.93 -6.60
N SER A 84 -10.52 -8.47 -5.50
CA SER A 84 -11.56 -9.49 -5.51
C SER A 84 -12.99 -8.95 -5.69
N TYR A 85 -13.19 -7.63 -5.73
CA TYR A 85 -14.52 -7.07 -5.97
C TYR A 85 -15.06 -7.48 -7.35
N THR A 86 -16.34 -7.84 -7.39
CA THR A 86 -17.07 -8.17 -8.61
C THR A 86 -17.15 -6.97 -9.56
N LEU A 87 -17.50 -7.23 -10.82
CA LEU A 87 -17.73 -6.16 -11.80
C LEU A 87 -18.80 -5.16 -11.33
N ASN A 88 -19.91 -5.64 -10.78
CA ASN A 88 -21.00 -4.77 -10.30
C ASN A 88 -20.57 -3.86 -9.14
N GLU A 89 -19.81 -4.40 -8.18
CA GLU A 89 -19.23 -3.60 -7.11
C GLU A 89 -18.24 -2.56 -7.66
N THR A 90 -17.41 -2.96 -8.62
CA THR A 90 -16.44 -2.08 -9.27
C THR A 90 -17.14 -0.94 -10.02
N ILE A 91 -18.22 -1.22 -10.75
CA ILE A 91 -19.03 -0.22 -11.44
C ILE A 91 -19.59 0.80 -10.45
N TYR A 92 -20.13 0.35 -9.31
CA TYR A 92 -20.61 1.25 -8.25
C TYR A 92 -19.54 2.25 -7.82
N PHE A 93 -18.32 1.79 -7.54
CA PHE A 93 -17.21 2.65 -7.12
C PHE A 93 -16.75 3.61 -8.23
N ILE A 94 -16.79 3.18 -9.49
CA ILE A 94 -16.46 4.04 -10.63
C ILE A 94 -17.50 5.17 -10.77
N GLU A 95 -18.78 4.85 -10.69
CA GLU A 95 -19.86 5.83 -10.83
C GLU A 95 -19.90 6.84 -9.68
N ASP A 96 -19.62 6.37 -8.46
CA ASP A 96 -19.63 7.22 -7.26
C ASP A 96 -18.38 8.11 -7.20
N SER A 97 -17.20 7.56 -7.41
CA SER A 97 -15.93 8.30 -7.27
C SER A 97 -15.53 9.09 -8.52
N LYS A 98 -16.03 8.72 -9.72
CA LYS A 98 -15.68 9.30 -11.02
C LYS A 98 -14.17 9.51 -11.18
N PRO A 99 -13.38 8.43 -11.21
CA PRO A 99 -11.92 8.54 -11.31
C PRO A 99 -11.49 9.08 -12.68
N THR A 100 -10.40 9.81 -12.72
CA THR A 100 -9.77 10.26 -13.97
C THR A 100 -9.01 9.09 -14.63
N ILE A 101 -8.36 8.26 -13.80
CA ILE A 101 -7.67 7.05 -14.24
C ILE A 101 -8.11 5.87 -13.37
N LEU A 102 -8.36 4.74 -14.04
CA LEU A 102 -8.59 3.45 -13.40
C LEU A 102 -7.46 2.48 -13.80
N ILE A 103 -6.96 1.74 -12.82
CA ILE A 103 -5.94 0.70 -13.01
C ILE A 103 -6.51 -0.63 -12.52
N CYS A 104 -6.48 -1.66 -13.38
CA CYS A 104 -6.95 -3.01 -13.07
C CYS A 104 -6.11 -4.08 -13.76
N GLU A 105 -6.37 -5.35 -13.51
CA GLU A 105 -5.72 -6.43 -14.26
C GLU A 105 -6.16 -6.44 -15.73
N SER A 106 -5.25 -6.88 -16.61
CA SER A 106 -5.50 -6.94 -18.08
C SER A 106 -6.78 -7.73 -18.43
N SER A 107 -7.08 -8.77 -17.66
CA SER A 107 -8.28 -9.60 -17.82
C SER A 107 -9.59 -8.85 -17.60
N GLU A 108 -9.57 -7.76 -16.82
CA GLU A 108 -10.76 -6.99 -16.46
C GLU A 108 -11.00 -5.78 -17.37
N VAL A 109 -9.96 -5.32 -18.11
CA VAL A 109 -10.03 -4.11 -18.93
C VAL A 109 -11.23 -4.14 -19.87
N LYS A 110 -11.47 -5.25 -20.57
CA LYS A 110 -12.56 -5.37 -21.54
C LYS A 110 -13.94 -5.18 -20.91
N SER A 111 -14.16 -5.69 -19.70
CA SER A 111 -15.45 -5.60 -19.01
C SER A 111 -15.69 -4.25 -18.34
N ILE A 112 -14.63 -3.58 -17.90
CA ILE A 112 -14.70 -2.28 -17.21
C ILE A 112 -14.71 -1.10 -18.22
N LYS A 113 -14.07 -1.27 -19.38
CA LYS A 113 -13.92 -0.20 -20.39
C LYS A 113 -15.21 0.54 -20.74
N PRO A 114 -16.37 -0.13 -20.97
CA PRO A 114 -17.59 0.60 -21.34
C PRO A 114 -18.04 1.64 -20.31
N ILE A 115 -17.89 1.39 -19.01
CA ILE A 115 -18.24 2.36 -17.98
C ILE A 115 -17.20 3.46 -17.89
N CYS A 116 -15.91 3.14 -18.07
CA CYS A 116 -14.85 4.14 -18.12
C CYS A 116 -15.04 5.11 -19.30
N ASP A 117 -15.34 4.60 -20.48
CA ASP A 117 -15.59 5.42 -21.68
C ASP A 117 -16.79 6.39 -21.46
N LYS A 118 -17.88 5.91 -20.80
CA LYS A 118 -19.06 6.72 -20.50
C LYS A 118 -18.75 7.95 -19.63
N ILE A 119 -17.80 7.85 -18.72
CA ILE A 119 -17.44 8.94 -17.78
C ILE A 119 -16.15 9.67 -18.15
N GLY A 120 -15.49 9.30 -19.27
CA GLY A 120 -14.22 9.88 -19.69
C GLY A 120 -13.02 9.42 -18.85
N CYS A 121 -13.13 8.29 -18.15
CA CYS A 121 -12.05 7.71 -17.35
C CYS A 121 -11.07 6.93 -18.26
N LYS A 122 -9.77 7.15 -18.09
CA LYS A 122 -8.74 6.35 -18.75
C LYS A 122 -8.52 5.06 -17.98
N ILE A 123 -8.41 3.95 -18.68
CA ILE A 123 -8.16 2.64 -18.08
C ILE A 123 -6.77 2.14 -18.49
N LEU A 124 -6.00 1.64 -17.54
CA LEU A 124 -4.67 1.06 -17.72
C LEU A 124 -4.61 -0.32 -17.03
N SER A 125 -3.87 -1.23 -17.63
CA SER A 125 -3.63 -2.54 -17.03
C SER A 125 -2.40 -2.54 -16.12
N LEU A 126 -2.48 -3.33 -15.01
CA LEU A 126 -1.38 -3.72 -14.14
C LEU A 126 -1.65 -5.07 -13.51
N ASN A 127 -0.84 -6.07 -13.85
CA ASN A 127 -0.99 -7.44 -13.40
C ASN A 127 -0.17 -7.75 -12.13
N ALA A 128 -0.40 -8.91 -11.52
CA ALA A 128 0.27 -9.36 -10.29
C ALA A 128 1.80 -9.52 -10.40
N ASN A 129 2.32 -9.69 -11.63
CA ASN A 129 3.78 -9.72 -11.91
C ASN A 129 4.39 -8.33 -12.10
N GLY A 130 3.59 -7.27 -12.02
CA GLY A 130 4.03 -5.89 -12.22
C GLY A 130 4.03 -5.44 -13.69
N GLU A 131 3.63 -6.30 -14.62
CA GLU A 131 3.54 -5.97 -16.05
C GLU A 131 2.18 -5.39 -16.42
N GLY A 132 2.17 -4.49 -17.38
CA GLY A 132 0.96 -3.88 -17.92
C GLY A 132 1.19 -2.51 -18.51
N GLU A 133 0.12 -1.86 -18.94
CA GLU A 133 0.22 -0.54 -19.55
C GLU A 133 0.79 0.53 -18.59
N VAL A 134 0.63 0.34 -17.28
CA VAL A 134 1.23 1.22 -16.26
C VAL A 134 2.75 1.22 -16.34
N THR A 135 3.36 0.07 -16.62
CA THR A 135 4.82 -0.13 -16.56
C THR A 135 5.51 -0.12 -17.91
N ASN A 136 4.77 -0.23 -19.02
CA ASN A 136 5.34 -0.18 -20.36
C ASN A 136 5.94 1.21 -20.67
N GLY A 137 7.17 1.26 -21.18
CA GLY A 137 7.83 2.50 -21.60
C GLY A 137 8.27 3.40 -20.44
N LEU A 138 8.47 2.85 -19.22
CA LEU A 138 9.00 3.62 -18.10
C LEU A 138 10.51 3.86 -18.18
N GLU A 139 11.24 3.08 -19.00
CA GLU A 139 12.69 3.20 -19.19
C GLU A 139 13.09 4.58 -19.72
N ASP A 140 12.27 5.18 -20.59
CA ASP A 140 12.51 6.46 -21.22
C ASP A 140 12.08 7.68 -20.38
N LEU A 141 11.46 7.44 -19.21
CA LEU A 141 10.96 8.50 -18.35
C LEU A 141 11.97 8.88 -17.25
N ASP A 142 11.96 10.17 -16.87
CA ASP A 142 12.84 10.69 -15.84
C ASP A 142 12.58 10.01 -14.48
N SER A 143 13.66 9.69 -13.79
CA SER A 143 13.67 9.13 -12.43
C SER A 143 13.30 10.13 -11.35
N PHE A 144 13.20 11.41 -11.69
CA PHE A 144 12.77 12.49 -10.80
C PHE A 144 11.49 13.14 -11.32
N PHE A 145 10.46 13.23 -10.47
CA PHE A 145 9.23 13.95 -10.73
C PHE A 145 9.09 15.12 -9.74
N LYS A 146 8.99 16.35 -10.25
CA LYS A 146 8.73 17.50 -9.41
C LYS A 146 7.29 17.43 -8.85
N HIS A 147 7.18 17.18 -7.56
CA HIS A 147 5.88 17.01 -6.91
C HIS A 147 4.97 18.25 -7.03
N ASN A 148 3.68 18.02 -7.18
CA ASN A 148 2.67 19.06 -7.09
C ASN A 148 2.42 19.47 -5.64
N ASN A 149 2.15 20.75 -5.40
CA ASN A 149 1.85 21.24 -4.06
C ASN A 149 0.48 20.75 -3.59
N ARG A 150 0.44 20.26 -2.35
CA ARG A 150 -0.79 19.89 -1.62
C ARG A 150 -0.64 20.35 -0.18
N ALA A 151 -1.69 21.01 0.34
CA ALA A 151 -1.78 21.39 1.74
C ALA A 151 -2.08 20.17 2.64
N GLU A 152 -2.02 20.37 3.93
CA GLU A 152 -2.31 19.32 4.92
C GLU A 152 -3.78 18.89 4.91
N ASP A 153 -4.69 19.82 4.63
CA ASP A 153 -6.14 19.57 4.58
C ASP A 153 -6.64 19.05 3.21
N ASP A 154 -5.78 19.02 2.20
CA ASP A 154 -6.12 18.45 0.91
C ASP A 154 -6.34 16.93 1.01
N LEU A 155 -7.25 16.41 0.19
CA LEU A 155 -7.49 14.97 0.11
C LEU A 155 -6.27 14.23 -0.46
N ALA A 156 -5.88 13.17 0.22
CA ALA A 156 -4.81 12.27 -0.19
C ALA A 156 -5.35 10.90 -0.63
N ALA A 157 -6.40 10.42 0.01
CA ALA A 157 -6.96 9.11 -0.29
C ALA A 157 -8.47 9.02 -0.04
N LEU A 158 -9.10 8.05 -0.74
CA LEU A 158 -10.46 7.59 -0.50
C LEU A 158 -10.43 6.12 -0.10
N LEU A 159 -11.13 5.77 0.98
CA LEU A 159 -11.33 4.38 1.38
C LEU A 159 -12.82 4.11 1.58
N TYR A 160 -13.36 3.14 0.86
CA TYR A 160 -14.73 2.74 1.06
C TYR A 160 -14.86 1.73 2.20
N THR A 161 -15.79 2.00 3.10
CA THR A 161 -16.14 1.12 4.21
C THR A 161 -17.56 0.59 4.02
N SER A 162 -17.83 -0.62 4.49
CA SER A 162 -19.18 -1.16 4.59
C SER A 162 -19.97 -0.29 5.58
N GLY A 163 -20.73 0.68 5.04
CA GLY A 163 -21.56 1.56 5.87
C GLY A 163 -22.69 0.80 6.56
N THR A 164 -23.11 1.26 7.73
CA THR A 164 -24.27 0.73 8.49
C THR A 164 -25.60 0.85 7.72
N THR A 165 -25.63 1.57 6.61
CA THR A 165 -26.85 1.88 5.80
C THR A 165 -26.94 1.09 4.49
N GLY A 166 -26.14 0.03 4.32
CA GLY A 166 -26.23 -0.92 3.19
C GLY A 166 -25.39 -0.57 1.95
N LYS A 167 -25.06 0.70 1.69
CA LYS A 167 -24.13 1.07 0.61
C LYS A 167 -22.78 1.50 1.18
N PRO A 168 -21.66 1.06 0.58
CA PRO A 168 -20.33 1.52 0.99
C PRO A 168 -20.22 3.04 0.92
N LYS A 169 -19.53 3.64 1.91
CA LYS A 169 -19.27 5.09 1.97
C LYS A 169 -17.78 5.35 1.86
N GLY A 170 -17.40 6.33 1.06
CA GLY A 170 -16.00 6.75 0.90
C GLY A 170 -15.55 7.64 2.07
N ALA A 171 -14.68 7.12 2.92
CA ALA A 171 -13.97 7.93 3.91
C ALA A 171 -12.90 8.77 3.19
N MET A 172 -12.98 10.07 3.37
CA MET A 172 -12.05 11.06 2.79
C MET A 172 -10.90 11.30 3.76
N LEU A 173 -9.69 10.89 3.38
CA LEU A 173 -8.49 11.03 4.20
C LEU A 173 -7.61 12.16 3.67
N THR A 174 -7.30 13.13 4.52
CA THR A 174 -6.39 14.24 4.18
C THR A 174 -4.93 13.84 4.31
N HIS A 175 -4.03 14.64 3.75
CA HIS A 175 -2.60 14.50 3.94
C HIS A 175 -2.24 14.51 5.44
N GLN A 176 -2.86 15.40 6.23
CA GLN A 176 -2.63 15.49 7.68
C GLN A 176 -3.10 14.23 8.42
N ASN A 177 -4.27 13.66 8.07
CA ASN A 177 -4.75 12.44 8.72
C ASN A 177 -3.72 11.31 8.59
N LEU A 178 -3.14 11.14 7.39
CA LEU A 178 -2.18 10.08 7.13
C LEU A 178 -0.84 10.31 7.85
N VAL A 179 -0.34 11.54 7.84
CA VAL A 179 0.92 11.90 8.52
C VAL A 179 0.79 11.81 10.04
N SER A 180 -0.24 12.44 10.63
CA SER A 180 -0.43 12.45 12.07
C SER A 180 -0.60 11.05 12.65
N ASN A 181 -1.38 10.21 11.99
CA ASN A 181 -1.54 8.81 12.38
C ASN A 181 -0.20 8.06 12.38
N ALA A 182 0.56 8.16 11.27
CA ALA A 182 1.84 7.46 11.16
C ALA A 182 2.84 7.94 12.21
N LEU A 183 2.96 9.25 12.46
CA LEU A 183 3.86 9.80 13.48
C LEU A 183 3.51 9.32 14.88
N GLN A 184 2.22 9.30 15.24
CA GLN A 184 1.77 8.81 16.54
C GLN A 184 2.11 7.33 16.73
N LEU A 185 1.90 6.51 15.69
CA LEU A 185 2.18 5.08 15.75
C LEU A 185 3.70 4.79 15.80
N ILE A 186 4.51 5.54 15.07
CA ILE A 186 5.97 5.44 15.15
C ILE A 186 6.44 5.70 16.58
N ASN A 187 5.95 6.75 17.21
CA ASN A 187 6.30 7.09 18.58
C ASN A 187 5.80 6.04 19.58
N LEU A 188 4.53 5.61 19.44
CA LEU A 188 3.90 4.63 20.35
C LEU A 188 4.61 3.27 20.29
N TRP A 189 4.98 2.82 19.09
CA TRP A 189 5.58 1.52 18.86
C TRP A 189 7.11 1.59 18.81
N ASN A 190 7.67 2.79 18.96
CA ASN A 190 9.12 3.05 18.92
C ASN A 190 9.78 2.48 17.65
N ILE A 191 9.12 2.64 16.49
CA ILE A 191 9.63 2.14 15.20
C ILE A 191 10.76 3.05 14.71
N ASP A 192 11.86 2.46 14.28
CA ASP A 192 13.00 3.21 13.77
C ASP A 192 13.64 2.55 12.52
N LYS A 193 14.68 3.20 12.02
CA LYS A 193 15.37 2.74 10.81
C LYS A 193 16.06 1.38 10.93
N SER A 194 16.27 0.84 12.12
CA SER A 194 16.85 -0.49 12.31
C SER A 194 15.83 -1.61 12.15
N ASP A 195 14.53 -1.26 12.19
CA ASP A 195 13.46 -2.23 12.14
C ASP A 195 13.24 -2.80 10.73
N THR A 196 12.73 -4.02 10.71
CA THR A 196 12.23 -4.70 9.50
C THR A 196 10.85 -5.26 9.79
N LEU A 197 9.86 -4.82 9.01
CA LEU A 197 8.46 -5.21 9.15
C LEU A 197 8.13 -6.41 8.28
N ILE A 198 7.56 -7.48 8.84
CA ILE A 198 6.86 -8.52 8.08
C ILE A 198 5.49 -7.97 7.65
N HIS A 199 5.32 -7.80 6.35
CA HIS A 199 4.14 -7.20 5.75
C HIS A 199 3.43 -8.16 4.80
N ALA A 200 2.49 -8.94 5.33
CA ALA A 200 1.64 -9.85 4.54
C ALA A 200 0.19 -9.33 4.38
N LEU A 201 -0.10 -8.11 4.86
CA LEU A 201 -1.41 -7.47 4.76
C LEU A 201 -1.72 -7.01 3.32
N PRO A 202 -3.00 -6.96 2.91
CA PRO A 202 -3.38 -6.34 1.64
C PRO A 202 -3.16 -4.82 1.68
N ILE A 203 -2.74 -4.24 0.55
CA ILE A 203 -2.47 -2.80 0.42
C ILE A 203 -3.68 -1.99 -0.09
N TYR A 204 -4.86 -2.57 -0.10
CA TYR A 204 -6.12 -1.85 -0.35
C TYR A 204 -6.89 -1.51 0.94
N HIS A 205 -6.36 -1.88 2.12
CA HIS A 205 -6.92 -1.54 3.43
C HIS A 205 -5.98 -0.60 4.20
N THR A 206 -6.58 0.19 5.10
CA THR A 206 -5.87 1.16 5.96
C THR A 206 -4.68 0.53 6.67
N HIS A 207 -4.84 -0.64 7.29
CA HIS A 207 -3.80 -1.30 8.07
C HIS A 207 -2.58 -1.64 7.21
N GLY A 208 -2.79 -2.28 6.06
CA GLY A 208 -1.68 -2.68 5.18
C GLY A 208 -1.04 -1.51 4.43
N LEU A 209 -1.83 -0.48 4.04
CA LEU A 209 -1.29 0.63 3.26
C LEU A 209 -0.87 1.80 4.17
N PHE A 210 -1.81 2.42 4.89
CA PHE A 210 -1.50 3.67 5.58
C PHE A 210 -0.84 3.47 6.94
N VAL A 211 -1.16 2.39 7.66
CA VAL A 211 -0.46 2.10 8.91
C VAL A 211 0.91 1.50 8.61
N ALA A 212 0.97 0.34 7.95
CA ALA A 212 2.20 -0.41 7.78
C ALA A 212 3.23 0.30 6.88
N ILE A 213 2.81 0.78 5.69
CA ILE A 213 3.73 1.40 4.74
C ILE A 213 4.17 2.79 5.22
N ASN A 214 3.23 3.65 5.68
CA ASN A 214 3.61 5.00 6.07
C ASN A 214 4.50 5.02 7.31
N THR A 215 4.23 4.17 8.32
CA THR A 215 5.12 4.08 9.50
C THR A 215 6.52 3.60 9.10
N SER A 216 6.61 2.60 8.23
CA SER A 216 7.91 2.10 7.76
C SER A 216 8.67 3.14 6.93
N MET A 217 7.99 3.82 6.00
CA MET A 217 8.64 4.85 5.17
C MET A 217 9.11 6.05 5.99
N MET A 218 8.28 6.53 6.91
CA MET A 218 8.59 7.72 7.72
C MET A 218 9.67 7.45 8.77
N SER A 219 9.77 6.20 9.27
CA SER A 219 10.83 5.79 10.21
C SER A 219 12.12 5.35 9.52
N GLY A 220 12.10 5.12 8.20
CA GLY A 220 13.22 4.54 7.45
C GLY A 220 13.41 3.03 7.67
N ALA A 221 12.37 2.33 8.15
CA ALA A 221 12.39 0.87 8.35
C ALA A 221 12.34 0.10 7.02
N SER A 222 12.81 -1.15 7.02
CA SER A 222 12.70 -2.06 5.89
C SER A 222 11.40 -2.87 5.96
N ILE A 223 10.97 -3.41 4.83
CA ILE A 223 9.76 -4.24 4.75
C ILE A 223 10.10 -5.57 4.06
N ARG A 224 9.80 -6.68 4.71
CA ARG A 224 9.65 -7.98 4.07
C ARG A 224 8.26 -8.02 3.41
N PHE A 225 8.22 -7.73 2.10
CA PHE A 225 6.98 -7.50 1.35
C PHE A 225 6.45 -8.81 0.78
N ILE A 226 5.59 -9.47 1.54
CA ILE A 226 4.94 -10.75 1.19
C ILE A 226 3.62 -10.45 0.47
N LYS A 227 3.44 -10.97 -0.75
CA LYS A 227 2.27 -10.66 -1.59
C LYS A 227 0.95 -11.01 -0.90
N ASN A 228 0.87 -12.23 -0.34
CA ASN A 228 -0.28 -12.72 0.41
C ASN A 228 0.21 -13.48 1.63
N PHE A 229 -0.61 -13.57 2.69
CA PHE A 229 -0.23 -14.33 3.87
C PHE A 229 0.06 -15.80 3.50
N ASN A 230 1.32 -16.15 3.58
CA ASN A 230 1.84 -17.50 3.44
C ASN A 230 2.64 -17.83 4.70
N ILE A 231 2.28 -18.91 5.38
CA ILE A 231 2.85 -19.26 6.68
C ILE A 231 4.34 -19.57 6.57
N ASP A 232 4.79 -20.22 5.48
CA ASP A 232 6.19 -20.59 5.28
C ASP A 232 7.05 -19.34 5.08
N LEU A 233 6.58 -18.38 4.28
CA LEU A 233 7.28 -17.11 4.07
C LEU A 233 7.34 -16.27 5.35
N VAL A 234 6.27 -16.27 6.15
CA VAL A 234 6.24 -15.53 7.43
C VAL A 234 7.17 -16.18 8.46
N ILE A 235 7.16 -17.50 8.59
CA ILE A 235 8.08 -18.25 9.49
C ILE A 235 9.55 -17.98 9.11
N GLU A 236 9.86 -18.00 7.82
CA GLU A 236 11.22 -17.67 7.35
C GLU A 236 11.58 -16.21 7.64
N ALA A 237 10.63 -15.29 7.46
CA ALA A 237 10.85 -13.87 7.67
C ALA A 237 11.19 -13.49 9.12
N PHE A 238 10.75 -14.26 10.14
CA PHE A 238 11.08 -13.99 11.54
C PHE A 238 12.58 -13.94 11.81
N LYS A 239 13.39 -14.71 11.05
CA LYS A 239 14.85 -14.74 11.21
C LYS A 239 15.54 -13.39 10.96
N TYR A 240 14.88 -12.48 10.24
CA TYR A 240 15.48 -11.24 9.73
C TYR A 240 14.60 -10.02 9.98
N SER A 241 13.59 -10.17 10.84
CA SER A 241 12.59 -9.11 11.08
C SER A 241 12.47 -8.80 12.56
N THR A 242 11.96 -7.61 12.86
CA THR A 242 11.75 -7.12 14.22
C THR A 242 10.28 -6.79 14.51
N LEU A 243 9.49 -6.58 13.47
CA LEU A 243 8.08 -6.17 13.59
C LEU A 243 7.20 -7.08 12.73
N MET A 244 5.99 -7.35 13.20
CA MET A 244 4.94 -7.96 12.38
C MET A 244 3.62 -7.23 12.58
N MET A 245 2.96 -6.86 11.49
CA MET A 245 1.59 -6.37 11.50
C MET A 245 0.67 -7.39 10.82
N GLY A 246 -0.43 -7.75 11.50
CA GLY A 246 -1.35 -8.76 11.01
C GLY A 246 -2.77 -8.56 11.49
N VAL A 247 -3.67 -9.38 10.98
CA VAL A 247 -5.03 -9.54 11.48
C VAL A 247 -5.10 -10.75 12.42
N PRO A 248 -6.11 -10.87 13.29
CA PRO A 248 -6.21 -12.00 14.25
C PRO A 248 -6.04 -13.37 13.62
N THR A 249 -6.57 -13.57 12.41
CA THR A 249 -6.46 -14.85 11.69
C THR A 249 -5.03 -15.23 11.30
N PHE A 250 -4.11 -14.27 11.15
CA PHE A 250 -2.69 -14.58 10.92
C PHE A 250 -2.09 -15.22 12.17
N TYR A 251 -2.36 -14.66 13.33
CA TYR A 251 -1.86 -15.15 14.62
C TYR A 251 -2.44 -16.51 14.97
N THR A 252 -3.74 -16.75 14.78
CA THR A 252 -4.36 -18.06 15.01
C THR A 252 -3.81 -19.15 14.10
N ARG A 253 -3.34 -18.80 12.90
CA ARG A 253 -2.66 -19.74 11.98
C ARG A 253 -1.22 -19.98 12.40
N LEU A 254 -0.50 -18.96 12.84
CA LEU A 254 0.89 -19.05 13.30
C LEU A 254 1.00 -19.93 14.56
N ILE A 255 0.13 -19.75 15.56
CA ILE A 255 0.13 -20.55 16.80
C ILE A 255 0.01 -22.05 16.52
N LYS A 256 -0.71 -22.43 15.47
CA LYS A 256 -0.88 -23.84 15.07
C LYS A 256 0.34 -24.44 14.39
N ASP A 257 1.32 -23.63 13.99
CA ASP A 257 2.53 -24.09 13.31
C ASP A 257 3.61 -24.44 14.33
N LYS A 258 4.04 -25.69 14.35
CA LYS A 258 5.07 -26.19 15.29
C LYS A 258 6.44 -25.52 15.15
N ARG A 259 6.68 -24.82 14.05
CA ARG A 259 7.92 -24.04 13.83
C ARG A 259 7.92 -22.72 14.58
N LEU A 260 6.76 -22.24 15.01
CA LEU A 260 6.68 -21.03 15.84
C LEU A 260 7.14 -21.37 17.25
N VAL A 261 8.39 -21.10 17.53
CA VAL A 261 9.03 -21.33 18.85
C VAL A 261 9.69 -20.05 19.33
N LYS A 262 9.85 -19.88 20.63
CA LYS A 262 10.46 -18.68 21.24
C LYS A 262 11.84 -18.33 20.67
N SER A 263 12.65 -19.34 20.31
CA SER A 263 13.96 -19.11 19.71
C SER A 263 13.89 -18.48 18.31
N LEU A 264 12.81 -18.71 17.56
CA LEU A 264 12.59 -18.11 16.24
C LEU A 264 12.20 -16.64 16.34
N THR A 265 11.43 -16.29 17.38
CA THR A 265 10.88 -14.93 17.58
C THR A 265 11.70 -14.09 18.55
N LYS A 266 12.86 -14.55 19.00
CA LYS A 266 13.69 -13.90 20.03
C LYS A 266 14.11 -12.46 19.67
N ASP A 267 14.28 -12.17 18.38
CA ASP A 267 14.71 -10.86 17.89
C ASP A 267 13.52 -9.98 17.46
N MET A 268 12.28 -10.49 17.60
CA MET A 268 11.08 -9.72 17.34
C MET A 268 10.81 -8.73 18.48
N LYS A 269 10.67 -7.48 18.11
CA LYS A 269 10.40 -6.37 19.02
C LYS A 269 8.92 -6.19 19.29
N LEU A 270 8.07 -6.38 18.25
CA LEU A 270 6.65 -6.09 18.37
C LEU A 270 5.80 -6.89 17.39
N PHE A 271 4.68 -7.39 17.89
CA PHE A 271 3.59 -7.96 17.11
C PHE A 271 2.35 -7.10 17.27
N ILE A 272 1.75 -6.69 16.13
CA ILE A 272 0.58 -5.82 16.11
C ILE A 272 -0.58 -6.58 15.46
N SER A 273 -1.66 -6.75 16.22
CA SER A 273 -2.93 -7.29 15.71
C SER A 273 -3.95 -6.17 15.58
N GLY A 274 -4.56 -6.04 14.40
CA GLY A 274 -5.53 -4.97 14.13
C GLY A 274 -6.62 -5.37 13.15
N SER A 275 -7.49 -4.42 12.83
CA SER A 275 -8.62 -4.53 11.90
C SER A 275 -9.78 -5.43 12.35
N ALA A 276 -9.61 -6.20 13.42
CA ALA A 276 -10.64 -7.00 14.08
C ALA A 276 -10.24 -7.24 15.54
N PRO A 277 -11.21 -7.56 16.44
CA PRO A 277 -10.91 -7.93 17.82
C PRO A 277 -10.04 -9.19 17.89
N LEU A 278 -8.97 -9.13 18.68
CA LEU A 278 -8.17 -10.31 19.04
C LEU A 278 -8.76 -10.96 20.27
N LEU A 279 -9.03 -12.27 20.20
CA LEU A 279 -9.50 -13.02 21.37
C LEU A 279 -8.41 -13.10 22.42
N THR A 280 -8.80 -12.99 23.70
CA THR A 280 -7.89 -13.07 24.85
C THR A 280 -7.11 -14.40 24.85
N GLU A 281 -7.77 -15.50 24.53
CA GLU A 281 -7.15 -16.83 24.41
C GLU A 281 -6.04 -16.81 23.35
N THR A 282 -6.33 -16.31 22.14
CA THR A 282 -5.31 -16.19 21.05
C THR A 282 -4.12 -15.34 21.49
N HIS A 283 -4.38 -14.24 22.21
CA HIS A 283 -3.30 -13.40 22.73
C HIS A 283 -2.43 -14.14 23.75
N GLN A 284 -3.04 -14.86 24.70
CA GLN A 284 -2.31 -15.64 25.68
C GLN A 284 -1.51 -16.79 25.06
N ASP A 285 -2.11 -17.52 24.11
CA ASP A 285 -1.43 -18.60 23.40
C ASP A 285 -0.22 -18.09 22.60
N PHE A 286 -0.30 -16.88 22.05
CA PHE A 286 0.80 -16.28 21.31
C PHE A 286 1.94 -15.79 22.21
N LEU A 287 1.66 -15.45 23.47
CA LEU A 287 2.67 -15.06 24.47
C LEU A 287 3.47 -16.26 25.03
N ASN A 288 2.87 -17.46 25.06
CA ASN A 288 3.47 -18.69 25.58
C ASN A 288 4.39 -19.37 24.59
#